data_4a0ae60a1c2497af66e817849fb43f32
#
_entry.id   4a0ae60a1c2497af66e817849fb43f32
#
_cell.length_a   1.000
_cell.length_b   1.000
_cell.length_c   1.000
_cell.angle_alpha   90.00
_cell.angle_beta   90.00
_cell.angle_gamma   90.00
#
_symmetry.space_group_name_H-M   'P 1'
#
loop_
_entity.id
_entity.type
_entity.pdbx_description
1 polymer ?
#
loop_
_entity_poly.entity_id
_entity_poly.type
_entity_poly.pdbx_seq_one_letter_code
_entity_poly.pdbx_strand_id
1 'polypeptide(L)'
;VIDTFVRTGPLMEASSYPLWAQQLISDCSEAKARVVEHELYQRMRDGRLSPAIMRQYLIGGWPVVEQFAVYMAQNLTKTRFARHPGEDMARRWLMRNIRVELNHADYWVNWCQAHDVSLDDLKAQRVPPELHALSHWCAQSCASDSLAVAMAATNYAIEGATGEWSALVCSTGVYAEGFPEASRKRAMKWLKMHAQYDDAHPWEALEIICTLVGRQASEARQHELRQAITRSYDYMYLFLERCLQPERQERSRPVRERAAQSA
;
A
#
# COMPACT_ATOMS: atom_id res chain seq x y z
N VAL A 1 -10.25 34.75 3.40
CA VAL A 1 -9.63 33.93 4.48
C VAL A 1 -9.68 32.50 3.99
N ILE A 2 -8.53 31.84 3.86
CA ILE A 2 -8.47 30.41 3.52
C ILE A 2 -9.04 29.67 4.74
N ASP A 3 -10.09 28.88 4.56
CA ASP A 3 -10.68 28.03 5.62
C ASP A 3 -9.79 26.82 5.85
N THR A 4 -8.67 27.06 6.57
CA THR A 4 -7.66 26.03 6.81
C THR A 4 -8.09 25.14 7.98
N PHE A 5 -8.07 23.83 7.78
CA PHE A 5 -8.23 22.89 8.86
C PHE A 5 -6.98 22.83 9.75
N VAL A 6 -7.20 22.82 11.06
CA VAL A 6 -6.20 22.55 12.08
C VAL A 6 -6.77 21.51 13.02
N ARG A 7 -6.09 20.39 13.16
CA ARG A 7 -6.50 19.29 14.05
C ARG A 7 -6.32 19.71 15.51
N THR A 8 -7.32 19.44 16.33
CA THR A 8 -7.31 19.75 17.77
C THR A 8 -7.37 18.51 18.67
N GLY A 9 -7.70 17.36 18.11
CA GLY A 9 -7.77 16.07 18.82
C GLY A 9 -6.59 15.14 18.51
N PRO A 10 -6.62 13.89 19.01
CA PRO A 10 -5.59 12.88 18.73
C PRO A 10 -5.45 12.57 17.24
N LEU A 11 -4.22 12.24 16.82
CA LEU A 11 -3.91 12.00 15.40
C LEU A 11 -4.73 10.87 14.80
N MET A 12 -4.87 9.77 15.52
CA MET A 12 -5.45 8.52 15.00
C MET A 12 -6.95 8.37 15.34
N GLU A 13 -7.61 9.45 15.69
CA GLU A 13 -9.05 9.45 15.97
C GLU A 13 -9.81 10.17 14.86
N ALA A 14 -10.72 9.45 14.18
CA ALA A 14 -11.53 10.01 13.10
C ALA A 14 -12.31 11.24 13.51
N SER A 15 -12.78 11.31 14.77
CA SER A 15 -13.49 12.46 15.34
C SER A 15 -12.65 13.76 15.38
N SER A 16 -11.33 13.66 15.26
CA SER A 16 -10.40 14.80 15.21
C SER A 16 -10.38 15.52 13.85
N TYR A 17 -11.06 14.96 12.84
CA TYR A 17 -11.06 15.43 11.46
C TYR A 17 -12.42 16.03 11.05
N PRO A 18 -12.47 16.82 9.95
CA PRO A 18 -13.73 17.37 9.45
C PRO A 18 -14.76 16.27 9.12
N LEU A 19 -16.04 16.58 9.25
CA LEU A 19 -17.13 15.61 8.98
C LEU A 19 -17.01 14.95 7.60
N TRP A 20 -16.62 15.73 6.57
CA TRP A 20 -16.42 15.17 5.23
C TRP A 20 -15.30 14.12 5.18
N ALA A 21 -14.26 14.30 5.99
CA ALA A 21 -13.16 13.32 6.06
C ALA A 21 -13.56 12.08 6.87
N GLN A 22 -14.34 12.25 7.93
CA GLN A 22 -14.93 11.11 8.66
C GLN A 22 -15.84 10.27 7.75
N GLN A 23 -16.68 10.94 6.94
CA GLN A 23 -17.51 10.26 5.96
C GLN A 23 -16.67 9.56 4.88
N LEU A 24 -15.59 10.20 4.40
CA LEU A 24 -14.66 9.63 3.44
C LEU A 24 -14.02 8.34 3.96
N ILE A 25 -13.57 8.33 5.23
CA ILE A 25 -13.03 7.13 5.90
C ILE A 25 -14.09 6.01 5.90
N SER A 26 -15.32 6.35 6.31
CA SER A 26 -16.44 5.39 6.37
C SER A 26 -16.78 4.83 5.00
N ASP A 27 -16.92 5.70 3.99
CA ASP A 27 -17.28 5.30 2.62
C ASP A 27 -16.25 4.38 1.96
N CYS A 28 -14.97 4.50 2.33
CA CYS A 28 -13.88 3.69 1.77
C CYS A 28 -13.57 2.43 2.61
N SER A 29 -14.22 2.25 3.76
CA SER A 29 -13.88 1.19 4.72
C SER A 29 -14.06 -0.22 4.16
N GLU A 30 -15.14 -0.48 3.42
CA GLU A 30 -15.41 -1.79 2.82
C GLU A 30 -14.36 -2.14 1.76
N ALA A 31 -14.00 -1.18 0.89
CA ALA A 31 -12.97 -1.38 -0.13
C ALA A 31 -11.59 -1.67 0.50
N LYS A 32 -11.26 -0.98 1.62
CA LYS A 32 -10.06 -1.24 2.41
C LYS A 32 -10.08 -2.62 3.03
N ALA A 33 -11.18 -3.02 3.67
CA ALA A 33 -11.32 -4.32 4.32
C ALA A 33 -11.12 -5.47 3.33
N ARG A 34 -11.66 -5.37 2.09
CA ARG A 34 -11.43 -6.37 1.03
C ARG A 34 -9.95 -6.58 0.72
N VAL A 35 -9.12 -5.56 0.86
CA VAL A 35 -7.66 -5.65 0.67
C VAL A 35 -7.00 -6.24 1.90
N VAL A 36 -7.21 -5.63 3.07
CA VAL A 36 -6.52 -5.98 4.32
C VAL A 36 -6.83 -7.41 4.76
N GLU A 37 -8.09 -7.83 4.62
CA GLU A 37 -8.56 -9.17 5.00
C GLU A 37 -8.53 -10.18 3.85
N HIS A 38 -7.81 -9.87 2.77
CA HIS A 38 -7.78 -10.72 1.58
C HIS A 38 -7.21 -12.12 1.89
N GLU A 39 -7.77 -13.14 1.25
CA GLU A 39 -7.38 -14.55 1.40
C GLU A 39 -5.86 -14.76 1.26
N LEU A 40 -5.19 -14.02 0.37
CA LEU A 40 -3.74 -14.12 0.18
C LEU A 40 -2.99 -13.80 1.47
N TYR A 41 -3.35 -12.73 2.16
CA TYR A 41 -2.69 -12.33 3.41
C TYR A 41 -3.02 -13.29 4.56
N GLN A 42 -4.23 -13.81 4.61
CA GLN A 42 -4.59 -14.85 5.59
C GLN A 42 -3.78 -16.13 5.37
N ARG A 43 -3.63 -16.58 4.12
CA ARG A 43 -2.76 -17.72 3.79
C ARG A 43 -1.29 -17.44 4.09
N MET A 44 -0.81 -16.22 3.83
CA MET A 44 0.55 -15.80 4.17
C MET A 44 0.77 -15.86 5.68
N ARG A 45 -0.14 -15.27 6.47
CA ARG A 45 -0.13 -15.34 7.94
C ARG A 45 0.02 -16.78 8.45
N ASP A 46 -0.71 -17.70 7.84
CA ASP A 46 -0.77 -19.11 8.25
C ASP A 46 0.35 -19.97 7.62
N GLY A 47 1.30 -19.37 6.89
CA GLY A 47 2.38 -20.08 6.20
C GLY A 47 1.90 -21.03 5.10
N ARG A 48 0.73 -20.78 4.51
CA ARG A 48 0.05 -21.65 3.53
C ARG A 48 0.10 -21.17 2.09
N LEU A 49 0.85 -20.12 1.79
CA LEU A 49 1.08 -19.69 0.40
C LEU A 49 2.09 -20.61 -0.28
N SER A 50 1.77 -21.03 -1.53
CA SER A 50 2.75 -21.75 -2.34
C SER A 50 3.94 -20.85 -2.71
N PRO A 51 5.14 -21.43 -2.89
CA PRO A 51 6.32 -20.67 -3.35
C PRO A 51 6.08 -19.93 -4.67
N ALA A 52 5.27 -20.48 -5.58
CA ALA A 52 4.94 -19.86 -6.86
C ALA A 52 4.12 -18.58 -6.68
N ILE A 53 3.09 -18.59 -5.82
CA ILE A 53 2.29 -17.39 -5.49
C ILE A 53 3.16 -16.37 -4.79
N MET A 54 3.95 -16.79 -3.81
CA MET A 54 4.85 -15.92 -3.06
C MET A 54 5.84 -15.20 -3.99
N ARG A 55 6.44 -15.97 -4.93
CA ARG A 55 7.33 -15.41 -5.95
C ARG A 55 6.62 -14.39 -6.83
N GLN A 56 5.42 -14.70 -7.32
CA GLN A 56 4.63 -13.79 -8.16
C GLN A 56 4.25 -12.52 -7.40
N TYR A 57 3.85 -12.63 -6.14
CA TYR A 57 3.54 -11.50 -5.26
C TYR A 57 4.76 -10.59 -5.06
N LEU A 58 5.91 -11.16 -4.74
CA LEU A 58 7.13 -10.41 -4.47
C LEU A 58 7.67 -9.69 -5.70
N ILE A 59 7.68 -10.37 -6.87
CA ILE A 59 8.14 -9.76 -8.12
C ILE A 59 7.15 -8.68 -8.58
N GLY A 60 5.84 -8.98 -8.58
CA GLY A 60 4.81 -8.03 -9.01
C GLY A 60 4.68 -6.80 -8.11
N GLY A 61 4.94 -6.93 -6.80
CA GLY A 61 4.90 -5.83 -5.85
C GLY A 61 6.13 -4.90 -5.92
N TRP A 62 7.24 -5.39 -6.46
CA TRP A 62 8.50 -4.64 -6.52
C TRP A 62 8.38 -3.25 -7.15
N PRO A 63 7.71 -3.04 -8.32
CA PRO A 63 7.62 -1.71 -8.91
C PRO A 63 6.98 -0.66 -8.00
N VAL A 64 6.01 -1.04 -7.16
CA VAL A 64 5.41 -0.12 -6.20
C VAL A 64 6.39 0.23 -5.10
N VAL A 65 7.07 -0.77 -4.53
CA VAL A 65 8.02 -0.59 -3.42
C VAL A 65 9.24 0.22 -3.85
N GLU A 66 9.84 -0.12 -4.99
CA GLU A 66 11.02 0.57 -5.53
C GLU A 66 10.73 2.01 -5.91
N GLN A 67 9.53 2.29 -6.44
CA GLN A 67 9.13 3.62 -6.91
C GLN A 67 8.43 4.47 -5.83
N PHE A 68 8.16 3.95 -4.64
CA PHE A 68 7.34 4.68 -3.66
C PHE A 68 7.96 6.02 -3.26
N ALA A 69 9.26 6.03 -2.98
CA ALA A 69 10.01 7.27 -2.72
C ALA A 69 9.97 8.25 -3.92
N VAL A 70 9.92 7.75 -5.15
CA VAL A 70 9.81 8.58 -6.37
C VAL A 70 8.41 9.18 -6.49
N TYR A 71 7.35 8.44 -6.16
CA TYR A 71 5.98 8.98 -6.10
C TYR A 71 5.88 10.12 -5.07
N MET A 72 6.49 9.96 -3.90
CA MET A 72 6.56 11.01 -2.90
C MET A 72 7.36 12.23 -3.39
N ALA A 73 8.46 12.01 -4.12
CA ALA A 73 9.25 13.09 -4.71
C ALA A 73 8.46 13.86 -5.78
N GLN A 74 7.67 13.18 -6.60
CA GLN A 74 6.74 13.82 -7.55
C GLN A 74 5.70 14.68 -6.81
N ASN A 75 5.12 14.19 -5.71
CA ASN A 75 4.22 14.96 -4.88
C ASN A 75 4.92 16.18 -4.23
N LEU A 76 6.17 16.03 -3.82
CA LEU A 76 6.97 17.14 -3.28
C LEU A 76 7.14 18.27 -4.29
N THR A 77 7.27 17.99 -5.59
CA THR A 77 7.40 19.04 -6.63
C THR A 77 6.15 19.91 -6.77
N LYS A 78 4.99 19.47 -6.29
CA LYS A 78 3.71 20.21 -6.30
C LYS A 78 3.62 21.25 -5.17
N THR A 79 4.50 21.17 -4.17
CA THR A 79 4.49 22.08 -3.01
C THR A 79 5.22 23.40 -3.31
N ARG A 80 4.73 24.49 -2.75
CA ARG A 80 5.39 25.81 -2.76
C ARG A 80 5.47 26.35 -1.35
N PHE A 81 6.65 26.86 -0.97
CA PHE A 81 6.87 27.42 0.34
C PHE A 81 5.95 28.63 0.61
N ALA A 82 5.33 28.64 1.78
CA ALA A 82 4.45 29.71 2.27
C ALA A 82 3.21 30.01 1.38
N ARG A 83 2.88 29.15 0.40
CA ARG A 83 1.67 29.33 -0.42
C ARG A 83 0.43 28.88 0.32
N HIS A 84 0.50 27.76 1.03
CA HIS A 84 -0.59 27.17 1.79
C HIS A 84 -0.05 26.34 2.96
N PRO A 85 -0.64 26.43 4.18
CA PRO A 85 -0.18 25.64 5.33
C PRO A 85 -0.07 24.15 5.07
N GLY A 86 -1.05 23.56 4.35
CA GLY A 86 -1.03 22.13 3.96
C GLY A 86 0.12 21.77 3.02
N GLU A 87 0.56 22.71 2.16
CA GLU A 87 1.75 22.47 1.33
C GLU A 87 3.04 22.52 2.15
N ASP A 88 3.13 23.43 3.12
CA ASP A 88 4.27 23.47 4.01
C ASP A 88 4.36 22.22 4.89
N MET A 89 3.22 21.69 5.37
CA MET A 89 3.15 20.43 6.07
C MET A 89 3.58 19.28 5.16
N ALA A 90 2.98 19.16 3.98
CA ALA A 90 3.31 18.13 2.99
C ALA A 90 4.81 18.16 2.65
N ARG A 91 5.36 19.32 2.39
CA ARG A 91 6.77 19.50 2.05
C ARG A 91 7.69 18.93 3.12
N ARG A 92 7.46 19.25 4.39
CA ARG A 92 8.28 18.77 5.52
C ARG A 92 8.12 17.25 5.70
N TRP A 93 6.89 16.79 5.63
CA TRP A 93 6.55 15.38 5.78
C TRP A 93 7.16 14.53 4.67
N LEU A 94 6.99 14.92 3.40
CA LEU A 94 7.53 14.21 2.24
C LEU A 94 9.06 14.17 2.27
N MET A 95 9.73 15.28 2.58
CA MET A 95 11.19 15.31 2.68
C MET A 95 11.73 14.37 3.76
N ARG A 96 11.05 14.25 4.89
CA ARG A 96 11.40 13.31 5.97
C ARG A 96 11.21 11.87 5.51
N ASN A 97 10.04 11.56 4.95
CA ASN A 97 9.63 10.18 4.67
C ASN A 97 10.26 9.61 3.39
N ILE A 98 10.58 10.40 2.37
CA ILE A 98 11.38 9.96 1.23
C ILE A 98 12.68 9.28 1.68
N ARG A 99 13.34 9.80 2.73
CA ARG A 99 14.56 9.19 3.28
C ARG A 99 14.31 7.86 3.99
N VAL A 100 13.13 7.69 4.58
CA VAL A 100 12.72 6.43 5.21
C VAL A 100 12.43 5.38 4.14
N GLU A 101 11.65 5.78 3.12
CA GLU A 101 11.24 4.89 2.02
C GLU A 101 12.42 4.32 1.21
N LEU A 102 13.52 5.04 1.08
CA LEU A 102 14.73 4.51 0.41
C LEU A 102 15.24 3.19 1.00
N ASN A 103 15.01 2.95 2.29
CA ASN A 103 15.42 1.70 2.93
C ASN A 103 14.42 0.55 2.69
N HIS A 104 13.17 0.86 2.32
CA HIS A 104 12.14 -0.15 2.12
C HIS A 104 12.45 -1.06 0.94
N ALA A 105 13.09 -0.54 -0.10
CA ALA A 105 13.57 -1.33 -1.22
C ALA A 105 14.57 -2.42 -0.77
N ASP A 106 15.54 -2.06 0.08
CA ASP A 106 16.51 -3.03 0.62
C ASP A 106 15.84 -4.10 1.49
N TYR A 107 14.84 -3.70 2.30
CA TYR A 107 14.11 -4.64 3.14
C TYR A 107 13.26 -5.59 2.30
N TRP A 108 12.64 -5.10 1.22
CA TRP A 108 11.92 -5.94 0.28
C TRP A 108 12.83 -6.94 -0.43
N VAL A 109 13.99 -6.52 -0.91
CA VAL A 109 15.00 -7.41 -1.51
C VAL A 109 15.43 -8.51 -0.53
N ASN A 110 15.63 -8.18 0.75
CA ASN A 110 15.94 -9.18 1.78
C ASN A 110 14.80 -10.19 1.97
N TRP A 111 13.56 -9.74 1.91
CA TRP A 111 12.39 -10.62 1.97
C TRP A 111 12.31 -11.51 0.73
N CYS A 112 12.54 -10.96 -0.47
CA CYS A 112 12.62 -11.69 -1.72
C CYS A 112 13.67 -12.81 -1.68
N GLN A 113 14.89 -12.50 -1.23
CA GLN A 113 15.97 -13.48 -1.11
C GLN A 113 15.62 -14.64 -0.18
N ALA A 114 14.83 -14.41 0.87
CA ALA A 114 14.36 -15.46 1.75
C ALA A 114 13.32 -16.41 1.10
N HIS A 115 12.82 -16.04 -0.08
CA HIS A 115 11.94 -16.84 -0.94
C HIS A 115 12.57 -17.22 -2.27
N ASP A 116 13.90 -17.25 -2.34
CA ASP A 116 14.67 -17.59 -3.55
C ASP A 116 14.32 -16.70 -4.77
N VAL A 117 13.93 -15.45 -4.52
CA VAL A 117 13.73 -14.43 -5.54
C VAL A 117 14.93 -13.50 -5.58
N SER A 118 15.65 -13.50 -6.71
CA SER A 118 16.85 -12.70 -6.91
C SER A 118 16.54 -11.25 -7.31
N LEU A 119 17.52 -10.37 -7.20
CA LEU A 119 17.43 -9.00 -7.73
C LEU A 119 17.23 -8.99 -9.25
N ASP A 120 17.81 -9.96 -9.97
CA ASP A 120 17.62 -10.07 -11.42
C ASP A 120 16.19 -10.50 -11.77
N ASP A 121 15.55 -11.35 -10.96
CA ASP A 121 14.11 -11.65 -11.10
C ASP A 121 13.25 -10.39 -10.92
N LEU A 122 13.55 -9.57 -9.91
CA LEU A 122 12.86 -8.30 -9.66
C LEU A 122 13.03 -7.33 -10.84
N LYS A 123 14.24 -7.22 -11.41
CA LYS A 123 14.50 -6.37 -12.57
C LYS A 123 13.85 -6.89 -13.86
N ALA A 124 13.81 -8.20 -14.02
CA ALA A 124 13.27 -8.83 -15.22
C ALA A 124 11.73 -8.73 -15.30
N GLN A 125 11.04 -8.55 -14.17
CA GLN A 125 9.58 -8.36 -14.08
C GLN A 125 8.78 -9.39 -14.89
N ARG A 126 9.20 -10.66 -14.86
CA ARG A 126 8.50 -11.75 -15.59
C ARG A 126 7.26 -12.20 -14.82
N VAL A 127 6.26 -11.34 -14.82
CA VAL A 127 4.95 -11.54 -14.19
C VAL A 127 3.84 -11.09 -15.15
N PRO A 128 2.59 -11.53 -14.94
CA PRO A 128 1.46 -11.02 -15.70
C PRO A 128 1.35 -9.50 -15.64
N PRO A 129 1.06 -8.82 -16.78
CA PRO A 129 1.06 -7.35 -16.85
C PRO A 129 0.03 -6.70 -15.91
N GLU A 130 -1.03 -7.41 -15.51
CA GLU A 130 -2.04 -6.92 -14.58
C GLU A 130 -1.45 -6.60 -13.21
N LEU A 131 -0.33 -7.24 -12.82
CA LEU A 131 0.37 -6.96 -11.56
C LEU A 131 1.07 -5.59 -11.56
N HIS A 132 1.24 -4.96 -12.72
CA HIS A 132 1.79 -3.62 -12.83
C HIS A 132 0.73 -2.51 -12.74
N ALA A 133 -0.56 -2.86 -12.72
CA ALA A 133 -1.65 -1.88 -12.73
C ALA A 133 -1.58 -0.91 -11.53
N LEU A 134 -1.24 -1.42 -10.34
CA LEU A 134 -1.10 -0.59 -9.15
C LEU A 134 0.05 0.42 -9.27
N SER A 135 1.23 0.01 -9.75
CA SER A 135 2.36 0.93 -9.94
C SER A 135 2.07 1.99 -10.99
N HIS A 136 1.40 1.63 -12.08
CA HIS A 136 0.96 2.59 -13.10
C HIS A 136 -0.06 3.58 -12.56
N TRP A 137 -0.99 3.12 -11.72
CA TRP A 137 -1.94 3.99 -11.04
C TRP A 137 -1.24 4.99 -10.12
N CYS A 138 -0.30 4.54 -9.29
CA CYS A 138 0.49 5.42 -8.42
C CYS A 138 1.25 6.48 -9.22
N ALA A 139 1.95 6.06 -10.27
CA ALA A 139 2.71 6.96 -11.14
C ALA A 139 1.79 8.00 -11.81
N GLN A 140 0.65 7.56 -12.36
CA GLN A 140 -0.33 8.43 -13.02
C GLN A 140 -0.91 9.46 -12.02
N SER A 141 -1.35 9.01 -10.85
CA SER A 141 -1.93 9.90 -9.85
C SER A 141 -0.90 10.91 -9.34
N CYS A 142 0.33 10.46 -9.03
CA CYS A 142 1.39 11.37 -8.59
C CYS A 142 1.87 12.32 -9.69
N ALA A 143 1.77 11.98 -10.96
CA ALA A 143 2.11 12.87 -12.06
C ALA A 143 1.02 13.92 -12.34
N SER A 144 -0.26 13.53 -12.33
CA SER A 144 -1.35 14.30 -12.95
C SER A 144 -2.33 14.92 -11.95
N ASP A 145 -2.55 14.30 -10.79
CA ASP A 145 -3.56 14.76 -9.84
C ASP A 145 -3.05 15.91 -8.95
N SER A 146 -3.98 16.57 -8.26
CA SER A 146 -3.63 17.54 -7.23
C SER A 146 -2.87 16.88 -6.07
N LEU A 147 -2.09 17.65 -5.31
CA LEU A 147 -1.32 17.11 -4.17
C LEU A 147 -2.21 16.33 -3.19
N ALA A 148 -3.39 16.87 -2.85
CA ALA A 148 -4.31 16.22 -1.92
C ALA A 148 -4.82 14.86 -2.46
N VAL A 149 -5.19 14.78 -3.74
CA VAL A 149 -5.67 13.56 -4.37
C VAL A 149 -4.57 12.51 -4.51
N ALA A 150 -3.38 12.91 -4.95
CA ALA A 150 -2.25 12.00 -5.08
C ALA A 150 -1.78 11.44 -3.71
N MET A 151 -1.75 12.28 -2.67
CA MET A 151 -1.46 11.82 -1.30
C MET A 151 -2.57 10.90 -0.76
N ALA A 152 -3.83 11.15 -1.10
CA ALA A 152 -4.94 10.29 -0.73
C ALA A 152 -4.83 8.90 -1.39
N ALA A 153 -4.45 8.87 -2.67
CA ALA A 153 -4.25 7.62 -3.41
C ALA A 153 -3.07 6.79 -2.90
N THR A 154 -1.97 7.43 -2.52
CA THR A 154 -0.71 6.74 -2.16
C THR A 154 -0.49 6.69 -0.65
N ASN A 155 -0.11 7.80 -0.05
CA ASN A 155 0.34 7.85 1.36
C ASN A 155 -0.80 7.58 2.37
N TYR A 156 -2.06 7.88 2.02
CA TYR A 156 -3.18 7.52 2.87
C TYR A 156 -3.68 6.10 2.59
N ALA A 157 -4.05 5.79 1.34
CA ALA A 157 -4.71 4.53 1.03
C ALA A 157 -3.75 3.35 1.03
N ILE A 158 -2.65 3.43 0.26
CA ILE A 158 -1.74 2.29 0.09
C ILE A 158 -0.92 2.04 1.35
N GLU A 159 -0.33 3.07 1.96
CA GLU A 159 0.44 2.89 3.20
C GLU A 159 -0.47 2.40 4.33
N GLY A 160 -1.68 2.98 4.48
CA GLY A 160 -2.62 2.56 5.53
C GLY A 160 -3.05 1.10 5.39
N ALA A 161 -3.39 0.66 4.18
CA ALA A 161 -3.70 -0.75 3.95
C ALA A 161 -2.46 -1.65 4.15
N THR A 162 -1.27 -1.17 3.77
CA THR A 162 -0.01 -1.92 3.91
C THR A 162 0.36 -2.14 5.37
N GLY A 163 0.21 -1.16 6.23
CA GLY A 163 0.41 -1.31 7.67
C GLY A 163 -0.52 -2.36 8.27
N GLU A 164 -1.82 -2.27 7.96
CA GLU A 164 -2.83 -3.18 8.51
C GLU A 164 -2.66 -4.63 8.04
N TRP A 165 -2.46 -4.89 6.73
CA TRP A 165 -2.25 -6.27 6.30
C TRP A 165 -0.88 -6.83 6.77
N SER A 166 0.15 -5.98 6.91
CA SER A 166 1.43 -6.40 7.49
C SER A 166 1.27 -6.82 8.96
N ALA A 167 0.47 -6.07 9.73
CA ALA A 167 0.11 -6.45 11.09
C ALA A 167 -0.65 -7.78 11.14
N LEU A 168 -1.62 -7.99 10.22
CA LEU A 168 -2.33 -9.26 10.08
C LEU A 168 -1.35 -10.42 9.83
N VAL A 169 -0.43 -10.28 8.89
CA VAL A 169 0.56 -11.34 8.56
C VAL A 169 1.48 -11.63 9.74
N CYS A 170 1.85 -10.60 10.52
CA CYS A 170 2.71 -10.76 11.69
C CYS A 170 1.99 -11.28 12.95
N SER A 171 0.64 -11.31 12.97
CA SER A 171 -0.15 -11.47 14.19
C SER A 171 0.01 -12.83 14.91
N THR A 172 0.27 -13.91 14.17
CA THR A 172 0.39 -15.27 14.75
C THR A 172 1.82 -15.74 14.97
N GLY A 173 2.80 -15.09 14.34
CA GLY A 173 4.19 -15.56 14.31
C GLY A 173 4.46 -16.74 13.37
N VAL A 174 3.45 -17.49 12.92
CA VAL A 174 3.59 -18.70 12.08
C VAL A 174 4.37 -18.43 10.82
N TYR A 175 4.08 -17.33 10.13
CA TYR A 175 4.81 -16.96 8.92
C TYR A 175 6.30 -16.72 9.21
N ALA A 176 6.63 -16.06 10.31
CA ALA A 176 8.01 -15.81 10.72
C ALA A 176 8.77 -17.10 11.06
N GLU A 177 8.11 -18.06 11.67
CA GLU A 177 8.68 -19.36 12.05
C GLU A 177 9.07 -20.21 10.81
N GLY A 178 8.46 -19.95 9.67
CA GLY A 178 8.82 -20.57 8.38
C GLY A 178 10.24 -20.23 7.90
N PHE A 179 10.89 -19.18 8.42
CA PHE A 179 12.25 -18.80 8.06
C PHE A 179 13.29 -19.38 9.04
N PRO A 180 14.47 -19.81 8.52
CA PRO A 180 15.58 -20.19 9.38
C PRO A 180 15.91 -19.07 10.38
N GLU A 181 16.23 -19.43 11.63
CA GLU A 181 16.49 -18.48 12.71
C GLU A 181 17.53 -17.41 12.35
N ALA A 182 18.62 -17.82 11.70
CA ALA A 182 19.71 -16.93 11.28
C ALA A 182 19.30 -15.85 10.27
N SER A 183 18.28 -16.11 9.43
CA SER A 183 17.76 -15.17 8.40
C SER A 183 16.44 -14.52 8.75
N ARG A 184 15.71 -15.04 9.73
CA ARG A 184 14.34 -14.63 10.09
C ARG A 184 14.19 -13.13 10.34
N LYS A 185 15.11 -12.54 11.13
CA LYS A 185 15.06 -11.10 11.44
C LYS A 185 15.16 -10.26 10.17
N ARG A 186 16.02 -10.65 9.22
CA ARG A 186 16.23 -9.94 7.96
C ARG A 186 15.05 -10.14 7.00
N ALA A 187 14.55 -11.36 6.87
CA ALA A 187 13.39 -11.69 6.04
C ALA A 187 12.12 -10.94 6.49
N MET A 188 11.89 -10.83 7.79
CA MET A 188 10.71 -10.22 8.37
C MET A 188 10.80 -8.69 8.52
N LYS A 189 11.94 -8.07 8.17
CA LYS A 189 12.17 -6.65 8.51
C LYS A 189 11.15 -5.74 7.83
N TRP A 190 10.86 -5.95 6.54
CA TRP A 190 9.90 -5.15 5.78
C TRP A 190 8.50 -5.22 6.42
N LEU A 191 7.98 -6.42 6.67
CA LEU A 191 6.67 -6.64 7.30
C LEU A 191 6.58 -6.02 8.70
N LYS A 192 7.60 -6.24 9.54
CA LYS A 192 7.60 -5.70 10.90
C LYS A 192 7.70 -4.19 10.96
N MET A 193 8.43 -3.58 10.03
CA MET A 193 8.51 -2.13 9.95
C MET A 193 7.12 -1.54 9.64
N HIS A 194 6.43 -2.06 8.62
CA HIS A 194 5.08 -1.60 8.27
C HIS A 194 4.06 -1.89 9.36
N ALA A 195 4.12 -3.07 10.00
CA ALA A 195 3.23 -3.43 11.09
C ALA A 195 3.37 -2.56 12.37
N GLN A 196 4.52 -1.90 12.57
CA GLN A 196 4.83 -1.17 13.80
C GLN A 196 4.90 0.35 13.64
N TYR A 197 5.23 0.86 12.45
CA TYR A 197 5.51 2.28 12.21
C TYR A 197 4.49 2.97 11.31
N ASP A 198 3.74 2.22 10.51
CA ASP A 198 2.78 2.79 9.57
C ASP A 198 1.42 3.13 10.19
N ASP A 199 1.24 2.92 11.49
CA ASP A 199 0.01 3.33 12.18
C ASP A 199 -0.23 4.85 12.09
N ALA A 200 0.83 5.66 12.17
CA ALA A 200 0.75 7.12 12.17
C ALA A 200 0.81 7.75 10.78
N HIS A 201 1.57 7.17 9.82
CA HIS A 201 1.80 7.77 8.51
C HIS A 201 0.53 8.05 7.71
N PRO A 202 -0.44 7.13 7.58
CA PRO A 202 -1.68 7.41 6.86
C PRO A 202 -2.51 8.51 7.55
N TRP A 203 -2.46 8.59 8.87
CA TRP A 203 -3.14 9.66 9.61
C TRP A 203 -2.44 11.01 9.47
N GLU A 204 -1.11 11.04 9.45
CA GLU A 204 -0.35 12.26 9.11
C GLU A 204 -0.66 12.72 7.68
N ALA A 205 -0.76 11.78 6.72
CA ALA A 205 -1.18 12.08 5.35
C ALA A 205 -2.62 12.62 5.31
N LEU A 206 -3.55 12.04 6.07
CA LEU A 206 -4.93 12.52 6.19
C LEU A 206 -4.99 13.94 6.77
N GLU A 207 -4.19 14.24 7.78
CA GLU A 207 -4.09 15.60 8.35
C GLU A 207 -3.63 16.61 7.29
N ILE A 208 -2.62 16.27 6.49
CA ILE A 208 -2.14 17.09 5.39
C ILE A 208 -3.26 17.30 4.35
N ILE A 209 -3.95 16.23 3.95
CA ILE A 209 -5.07 16.28 3.00
C ILE A 209 -6.17 17.20 3.54
N CYS A 210 -6.55 17.05 4.80
CA CYS A 210 -7.56 17.91 5.43
C CYS A 210 -7.12 19.37 5.51
N THR A 211 -5.83 19.63 5.79
CA THR A 211 -5.29 20.99 5.82
C THR A 211 -5.29 21.62 4.42
N LEU A 212 -4.96 20.83 3.37
CA LEU A 212 -4.99 21.29 1.97
C LEU A 212 -6.41 21.60 1.47
N VAL A 213 -7.39 20.82 1.90
CA VAL A 213 -8.79 20.92 1.43
C VAL A 213 -9.60 21.91 2.28
N GLY A 214 -9.31 22.01 3.57
CA GLY A 214 -10.02 22.85 4.51
C GLY A 214 -11.09 22.14 5.32
N ARG A 215 -11.77 22.90 6.20
CA ARG A 215 -12.85 22.36 7.06
C ARG A 215 -14.07 21.93 6.26
N GLN A 216 -14.30 22.57 5.12
CA GLN A 216 -15.41 22.29 4.22
C GLN A 216 -14.86 21.91 2.84
N ALA A 217 -15.16 20.71 2.39
CA ALA A 217 -14.83 20.25 1.05
C ALA A 217 -16.08 20.31 0.16
N SER A 218 -15.96 20.80 -1.08
CA SER A 218 -17.03 20.70 -2.06
C SER A 218 -17.34 19.23 -2.36
N GLU A 219 -18.56 18.93 -2.77
CA GLU A 219 -18.96 17.56 -3.18
C GLU A 219 -18.03 17.00 -4.27
N ALA A 220 -17.66 17.83 -5.24
CA ALA A 220 -16.72 17.44 -6.29
C ALA A 220 -15.35 17.01 -5.71
N ARG A 221 -14.81 17.76 -4.74
CA ARG A 221 -13.54 17.43 -4.09
C ARG A 221 -13.64 16.17 -3.25
N GLN A 222 -14.73 15.98 -2.52
CA GLN A 222 -14.99 14.75 -1.76
C GLN A 222 -15.09 13.55 -2.71
N HIS A 223 -15.74 13.70 -3.85
CA HIS A 223 -15.88 12.67 -4.86
C HIS A 223 -14.50 12.28 -5.46
N GLU A 224 -13.66 13.26 -5.82
CA GLU A 224 -12.30 13.03 -6.34
C GLU A 224 -11.45 12.23 -5.34
N LEU A 225 -11.46 12.64 -4.06
CA LEU A 225 -10.71 11.96 -3.00
C LEU A 225 -11.21 10.52 -2.80
N ARG A 226 -12.54 10.34 -2.74
CA ARG A 226 -13.15 9.01 -2.60
C ARG A 226 -12.78 8.10 -3.76
N GLN A 227 -12.88 8.61 -4.99
CA GLN A 227 -12.50 7.84 -6.18
C GLN A 227 -11.02 7.45 -6.15
N ALA A 228 -10.13 8.36 -5.78
CA ALA A 228 -8.69 8.08 -5.72
C ALA A 228 -8.36 6.99 -4.69
N ILE A 229 -8.93 7.08 -3.49
CA ILE A 229 -8.74 6.09 -2.42
C ILE A 229 -9.32 4.74 -2.82
N THR A 230 -10.59 4.70 -3.27
CA THR A 230 -11.24 3.45 -3.67
C THR A 230 -10.49 2.77 -4.81
N ARG A 231 -10.05 3.54 -5.81
CA ARG A 231 -9.29 3.01 -6.95
C ARG A 231 -7.95 2.42 -6.53
N SER A 232 -7.28 3.00 -5.54
CA SER A 232 -6.07 2.41 -4.97
C SER A 232 -6.36 1.04 -4.35
N TYR A 233 -7.43 0.92 -3.58
CA TYR A 233 -7.86 -0.36 -3.03
C TYR A 233 -8.30 -1.35 -4.10
N ASP A 234 -8.99 -0.92 -5.15
CA ASP A 234 -9.39 -1.77 -6.26
C ASP A 234 -8.17 -2.33 -7.02
N TYR A 235 -7.13 -1.53 -7.25
CA TYR A 235 -5.89 -2.03 -7.88
C TYR A 235 -5.10 -2.93 -6.95
N MET A 236 -5.06 -2.66 -5.63
CA MET A 236 -4.48 -3.60 -4.66
C MET A 236 -5.25 -4.92 -4.65
N TYR A 237 -6.57 -4.88 -4.64
CA TYR A 237 -7.41 -6.09 -4.69
C TYR A 237 -7.19 -6.88 -5.99
N LEU A 238 -7.18 -6.22 -7.13
CA LEU A 238 -6.91 -6.83 -8.44
C LEU A 238 -5.54 -7.53 -8.44
N PHE A 239 -4.52 -6.90 -7.88
CA PHE A 239 -3.19 -7.48 -7.74
C PHE A 239 -3.21 -8.78 -6.92
N LEU A 240 -3.90 -8.78 -5.78
CA LEU A 240 -4.01 -9.95 -4.91
C LEU A 240 -4.78 -11.09 -5.56
N GLU A 241 -5.90 -10.79 -6.20
CA GLU A 241 -6.70 -11.77 -6.95
C GLU A 241 -5.89 -12.38 -8.10
N ARG A 242 -5.11 -11.56 -8.80
CA ARG A 242 -4.27 -12.05 -9.91
C ARG A 242 -3.17 -12.98 -9.43
N CYS A 243 -2.62 -12.75 -8.24
CA CYS A 243 -1.64 -13.67 -7.63
C CYS A 243 -2.23 -15.04 -7.32
N LEU A 244 -3.51 -15.13 -6.92
CA LEU A 244 -4.19 -16.40 -6.60
C LEU A 244 -4.78 -17.14 -7.81
N GLN A 245 -4.93 -16.45 -8.94
CA GLN A 245 -5.63 -17.00 -10.12
C GLN A 245 -5.07 -18.33 -10.65
N PRO A 246 -3.75 -18.57 -10.73
CA PRO A 246 -3.22 -19.84 -11.21
C PRO A 246 -3.71 -21.04 -10.40
N GLU A 247 -3.69 -20.96 -9.07
CA GLU A 247 -4.17 -22.06 -8.22
C GLU A 247 -5.68 -22.27 -8.32
N ARG A 248 -6.46 -21.19 -8.47
CA ARG A 248 -7.91 -21.29 -8.66
C ARG A 248 -8.26 -21.98 -9.98
N GLN A 249 -7.52 -21.71 -11.05
CA GLN A 249 -7.69 -22.38 -12.34
C GLN A 249 -7.32 -23.85 -12.26
N GLU A 250 -6.23 -24.22 -11.58
CA GLU A 250 -5.86 -25.62 -11.37
C GLU A 250 -6.91 -26.40 -10.56
N ARG A 251 -7.49 -25.78 -9.52
CA ARG A 251 -8.55 -26.39 -8.71
C ARG A 251 -9.85 -26.58 -9.49
N SER A 252 -10.11 -25.72 -10.47
CA SER A 252 -11.32 -25.76 -11.30
C SER A 252 -11.25 -26.76 -12.45
N ARG A 253 -10.04 -27.32 -12.76
CA ARG A 253 -9.88 -28.35 -13.80
C ARG A 253 -10.48 -29.69 -13.35
N PRO A 254 -11.20 -30.41 -14.23
CA PRO A 254 -11.70 -31.75 -13.94
C PRO A 254 -10.59 -32.68 -13.46
N VAL A 255 -10.90 -33.53 -12.50
CA VAL A 255 -9.93 -34.51 -11.89
C VAL A 255 -9.19 -35.34 -12.94
N ARG A 256 -9.84 -35.67 -14.07
CA ARG A 256 -9.24 -36.44 -15.18
C ARG A 256 -8.09 -35.74 -15.90
N GLU A 257 -8.14 -34.43 -16.00
CA GLU A 257 -7.06 -33.63 -16.65
C GLU A 257 -5.85 -33.41 -15.75
N ARG A 258 -6.04 -33.40 -14.42
CA ARG A 258 -4.96 -33.28 -13.44
C ARG A 258 -4.07 -34.54 -13.39
N ALA A 259 -4.65 -35.71 -13.54
CA ALA A 259 -3.92 -36.99 -13.52
C ALA A 259 -3.04 -37.22 -14.77
N ALA A 260 -3.39 -36.63 -15.91
CA ALA A 260 -2.65 -36.76 -17.16
C ALA A 260 -1.36 -35.92 -17.25
N GLN A 261 -1.18 -34.93 -16.38
CA GLN A 261 0.02 -34.09 -16.34
C GLN A 261 1.05 -34.55 -15.29
N SER A 262 0.70 -35.51 -14.45
CA SER A 262 1.57 -36.09 -13.40
C SER A 262 2.16 -37.45 -13.79
N ALA A 263 1.92 -37.95 -15.00
CA ALA A 263 2.47 -39.16 -15.59
C ALA A 263 3.45 -38.80 -16.72
#